data_edc21d8572eb86077fcfe56a35e281d6
#
_entry.id   edc21d8572eb86077fcfe56a35e281d6
#
_cell.length_a   1.000
_cell.length_b   1.000
_cell.length_c   1.000
_cell.angle_alpha   90.00
_cell.angle_beta   90.00
_cell.angle_gamma   90.00
#
_symmetry.space_group_name_H-M   'P 1'
#
loop_
_entity.id
_entity.type
_entity.pdbx_description
1 polymer ?
#
loop_
_entity_poly.entity_id
_entity_poly.type
_entity_poly.pdbx_seq_one_letter_code
_entity_poly.pdbx_strand_id
1 'polypeptide(L)'
;MRLLRNRIEIKTPDQVRLMRRAGLVVADVHAALREAVRPGVTTGELDAVCAATIERAGARSNFKGYYDYPATVCISVNEEVVHGIPGKRVLREGDLVTFDCGACVLDESGTEWHGDAAFTTVVGGRYASDADRVLDATTRRALWAAIAALARALAGDASGRAGRINAVGDTVEDVVAEACRDYDVSLGILEDYVGHGIGTAMHMEPDVLNYSVRRRGARLRPGMVLAVEPMLTAGEPEVEELDDGWTVVTAD
;
A
#
# COMPACT_ATOMS: atom_id res chain seq x y z
N MET A 1 -33.30 5.49 -14.50
CA MET A 1 -31.94 4.90 -14.43
C MET A 1 -31.55 4.83 -12.97
N ARG A 2 -31.65 3.63 -12.34
CA ARG A 2 -31.27 3.43 -10.93
C ARG A 2 -29.75 3.52 -10.88
N LEU A 3 -29.19 4.54 -10.23
CA LEU A 3 -27.78 4.63 -9.90
C LEU A 3 -27.39 3.34 -9.19
N LEU A 4 -26.58 2.50 -9.84
CA LEU A 4 -25.86 1.42 -9.17
C LEU A 4 -24.97 2.12 -8.14
N ARG A 5 -25.43 2.19 -6.89
CA ARG A 5 -24.55 2.52 -5.77
C ARG A 5 -23.44 1.49 -5.80
N ASN A 6 -22.19 1.92 -5.96
CA ASN A 6 -21.01 1.08 -5.78
C ASN A 6 -21.18 0.35 -4.45
N ARG A 7 -21.41 -0.96 -4.53
CA ARG A 7 -21.80 -1.77 -3.38
C ARG A 7 -20.53 -2.41 -2.83
N ILE A 8 -20.19 -2.12 -1.58
CA ILE A 8 -19.07 -2.78 -0.89
C ILE A 8 -19.27 -4.30 -0.98
N GLU A 9 -18.28 -4.99 -1.51
CA GLU A 9 -18.27 -6.43 -1.65
C GLU A 9 -18.00 -7.11 -0.30
N ILE A 10 -18.90 -8.00 0.11
CA ILE A 10 -18.79 -8.78 1.33
C ILE A 10 -18.41 -10.20 0.97
N LYS A 11 -17.23 -10.63 1.35
CA LYS A 11 -16.68 -11.95 1.02
C LYS A 11 -17.17 -13.01 1.99
N THR A 12 -17.47 -14.19 1.44
CA THR A 12 -17.69 -15.40 2.24
C THR A 12 -16.35 -15.92 2.80
N PRO A 13 -16.35 -16.80 3.81
CA PRO A 13 -15.10 -17.40 4.29
C PRO A 13 -14.30 -18.14 3.20
N ASP A 14 -14.97 -18.75 2.22
CA ASP A 14 -14.30 -19.41 1.09
C ASP A 14 -13.60 -18.41 0.17
N GLN A 15 -14.26 -17.30 -0.12
CA GLN A 15 -13.70 -16.22 -0.91
C GLN A 15 -12.51 -15.55 -0.21
N VAL A 16 -12.57 -15.37 1.11
CA VAL A 16 -11.41 -14.90 1.91
C VAL A 16 -10.25 -15.88 1.82
N ARG A 17 -10.50 -17.20 1.75
CA ARG A 17 -9.44 -18.20 1.53
C ARG A 17 -8.78 -18.07 0.16
N LEU A 18 -9.55 -17.74 -0.89
CA LEU A 18 -9.00 -17.46 -2.23
C LEU A 18 -8.13 -16.20 -2.22
N MET A 19 -8.62 -15.11 -1.62
CA MET A 19 -7.82 -13.88 -1.43
C MET A 19 -6.56 -14.13 -0.61
N ARG A 20 -6.64 -14.99 0.42
CA ARG A 20 -5.45 -15.38 1.19
C ARG A 20 -4.40 -16.08 0.31
N ARG A 21 -4.82 -16.89 -0.69
CA ARG A 21 -3.88 -17.49 -1.64
C ARG A 21 -3.17 -16.43 -2.47
N ALA A 22 -3.89 -15.42 -2.97
CA ALA A 22 -3.30 -14.28 -3.67
C ALA A 22 -2.32 -13.50 -2.76
N GLY A 23 -2.72 -13.21 -1.53
CA GLY A 23 -1.87 -12.55 -0.55
C GLY A 23 -0.61 -13.35 -0.17
N LEU A 24 -0.65 -14.68 -0.21
CA LEU A 24 0.54 -15.51 -0.01
C LEU A 24 1.51 -15.41 -1.19
N VAL A 25 1.02 -15.30 -2.43
CA VAL A 25 1.87 -15.01 -3.60
C VAL A 25 2.58 -13.66 -3.43
N VAL A 26 1.86 -12.62 -2.99
CA VAL A 26 2.45 -11.31 -2.69
C VAL A 26 3.51 -11.42 -1.58
N ALA A 27 3.25 -12.19 -0.53
CA ALA A 27 4.22 -12.43 0.54
C ALA A 27 5.49 -13.13 0.02
N ASP A 28 5.37 -14.11 -0.88
CA ASP A 28 6.51 -14.79 -1.52
C ASP A 28 7.31 -13.81 -2.41
N VAL A 29 6.63 -12.90 -3.13
CA VAL A 29 7.28 -11.82 -3.89
C VAL A 29 8.06 -10.90 -2.95
N HIS A 30 7.45 -10.46 -1.85
CA HIS A 30 8.13 -9.62 -0.86
C HIS A 30 9.37 -10.31 -0.27
N ALA A 31 9.29 -11.61 0.03
CA ALA A 31 10.45 -12.38 0.50
C ALA A 31 11.56 -12.40 -0.54
N ALA A 32 11.25 -12.71 -1.81
CA ALA A 32 12.21 -12.74 -2.89
C ALA A 32 12.85 -11.36 -3.17
N LEU A 33 12.07 -10.28 -3.12
CA LEU A 33 12.59 -8.92 -3.29
C LEU A 33 13.52 -8.52 -2.13
N ARG A 34 13.16 -8.86 -0.87
CA ARG A 34 14.03 -8.61 0.30
C ARG A 34 15.37 -9.33 0.22
N GLU A 35 15.43 -10.51 -0.38
CA GLU A 35 16.68 -11.24 -0.62
C GLU A 35 17.50 -10.65 -1.78
N ALA A 36 16.81 -10.09 -2.81
CA ALA A 36 17.45 -9.59 -4.02
C ALA A 36 17.95 -8.13 -3.87
N VAL A 37 17.30 -7.32 -3.03
CA VAL A 37 17.62 -5.90 -2.87
C VAL A 37 18.99 -5.71 -2.23
N ARG A 38 19.88 -5.00 -2.95
CA ARG A 38 21.24 -4.68 -2.50
C ARG A 38 21.80 -3.53 -3.32
N PRO A 39 22.86 -2.85 -2.85
CA PRO A 39 23.57 -1.87 -3.70
C PRO A 39 24.02 -2.48 -5.01
N GLY A 40 23.85 -1.76 -6.12
CA GLY A 40 24.28 -2.14 -7.45
C GLY A 40 23.23 -2.91 -8.28
N VAL A 41 22.10 -3.36 -7.70
CA VAL A 41 21.00 -3.95 -8.46
C VAL A 41 20.15 -2.84 -9.10
N THR A 42 19.62 -3.10 -10.29
CA THR A 42 18.67 -2.19 -10.94
C THR A 42 17.23 -2.48 -10.52
N THR A 43 16.36 -1.47 -10.58
CA THR A 43 14.93 -1.67 -10.32
C THR A 43 14.30 -2.61 -11.34
N GLY A 44 14.78 -2.63 -12.59
CA GLY A 44 14.33 -3.58 -13.61
C GLY A 44 14.70 -5.04 -13.33
N GLU A 45 15.89 -5.31 -12.73
CA GLU A 45 16.25 -6.66 -12.29
C GLU A 45 15.33 -7.13 -11.15
N LEU A 46 14.90 -6.23 -10.27
CA LEU A 46 13.96 -6.53 -9.19
C LEU A 46 12.54 -6.78 -9.73
N ASP A 47 12.10 -6.06 -10.76
CA ASP A 47 10.83 -6.37 -11.45
C ASP A 47 10.86 -7.78 -12.07
N ALA A 48 11.99 -8.19 -12.64
CA ALA A 48 12.14 -9.55 -13.17
C ALA A 48 12.04 -10.64 -12.06
N VAL A 49 12.54 -10.36 -10.85
CA VAL A 49 12.38 -11.23 -9.67
C VAL A 49 10.90 -11.34 -9.28
N CYS A 50 10.18 -10.22 -9.26
CA CYS A 50 8.75 -10.18 -9.00
C CYS A 50 7.98 -11.02 -10.04
N ALA A 51 8.19 -10.75 -11.32
CA ALA A 51 7.53 -11.44 -12.43
C ALA A 51 7.73 -12.96 -12.36
N ALA A 52 8.98 -13.42 -12.18
CA ALA A 52 9.31 -14.83 -12.08
C ALA A 52 8.67 -15.50 -10.85
N THR A 53 8.49 -14.77 -9.75
CA THR A 53 7.88 -15.32 -8.53
C THR A 53 6.38 -15.49 -8.72
N ILE A 54 5.69 -14.49 -9.29
CA ILE A 54 4.26 -14.55 -9.62
C ILE A 54 3.99 -15.69 -10.62
N GLU A 55 4.81 -15.81 -11.67
CA GLU A 55 4.70 -16.88 -12.67
C GLU A 55 4.84 -18.28 -12.07
N ARG A 56 5.85 -18.49 -11.22
CA ARG A 56 6.06 -19.79 -10.53
C ARG A 56 4.88 -20.16 -9.63
N ALA A 57 4.18 -19.18 -9.08
CA ALA A 57 2.97 -19.41 -8.28
C ALA A 57 1.73 -19.72 -9.13
N GLY A 58 1.81 -19.62 -10.46
CA GLY A 58 0.67 -19.75 -11.37
C GLY A 58 -0.37 -18.63 -11.20
N ALA A 59 0.07 -17.50 -10.69
CA ALA A 59 -0.75 -16.30 -10.47
C ALA A 59 -0.53 -15.27 -11.61
N ARG A 60 -1.26 -14.16 -11.57
CA ARG A 60 -1.09 -13.02 -12.48
C ARG A 60 -0.75 -11.76 -11.69
N SER A 61 0.03 -10.87 -12.28
CA SER A 61 0.25 -9.54 -11.71
C SER A 61 -1.04 -8.73 -11.79
N ASN A 62 -1.35 -7.97 -10.73
CA ASN A 62 -2.42 -6.98 -10.74
C ASN A 62 -2.04 -5.74 -11.55
N PHE A 63 -0.74 -5.42 -11.62
CA PHE A 63 -0.25 -4.14 -12.13
C PHE A 63 0.06 -4.16 -13.62
N LYS A 64 0.74 -5.21 -14.10
CA LYS A 64 1.14 -5.27 -15.51
C LYS A 64 -0.06 -5.26 -16.45
N GLY A 65 -0.17 -4.19 -17.24
CA GLY A 65 -1.28 -3.94 -18.16
C GLY A 65 -2.49 -3.24 -17.52
N TYR A 66 -2.48 -2.97 -16.22
CA TYR A 66 -3.51 -2.18 -15.55
C TYR A 66 -3.35 -0.71 -15.96
N TYR A 67 -4.34 -0.17 -16.70
CA TYR A 67 -4.25 1.13 -17.37
C TYR A 67 -2.91 1.34 -18.11
N ASP A 68 -2.43 0.28 -18.78
CA ASP A 68 -1.17 0.24 -19.53
C ASP A 68 0.12 0.35 -18.67
N TYR A 69 0.05 0.15 -17.36
CA TYR A 69 1.25 0.09 -16.51
C TYR A 69 2.22 -0.99 -17.02
N PRO A 70 3.52 -0.67 -17.26
CA PRO A 70 4.40 -1.56 -18.03
C PRO A 70 5.05 -2.70 -17.24
N ALA A 71 5.01 -2.66 -15.89
CA ALA A 71 5.79 -3.54 -15.02
C ALA A 71 4.91 -4.40 -14.09
N THR A 72 5.52 -5.33 -13.36
CA THR A 72 4.82 -6.26 -12.45
C THR A 72 4.79 -5.77 -11.00
N VAL A 73 5.65 -4.84 -10.65
CA VAL A 73 5.78 -4.21 -9.34
C VAL A 73 6.03 -2.72 -9.51
N CYS A 74 5.50 -1.87 -8.60
CA CYS A 74 5.95 -0.49 -8.50
C CYS A 74 7.18 -0.45 -7.58
N ILE A 75 8.25 0.23 -8.03
CA ILE A 75 9.47 0.40 -7.23
C ILE A 75 9.77 1.89 -7.16
N SER A 76 9.46 2.47 -6.02
CA SER A 76 9.61 3.90 -5.76
C SER A 76 10.84 4.13 -4.87
N VAL A 77 11.76 4.98 -5.32
CA VAL A 77 13.07 5.19 -4.68
C VAL A 77 13.23 6.63 -4.25
N ASN A 78 13.47 6.86 -2.96
CA ASN A 78 13.71 8.16 -2.32
C ASN A 78 12.55 9.15 -2.61
N GLU A 79 12.78 10.13 -3.50
CA GLU A 79 11.81 11.14 -3.92
C GLU A 79 10.56 10.57 -4.61
N GLU A 80 10.64 9.35 -5.15
CA GLU A 80 9.49 8.67 -5.74
C GLU A 80 8.56 8.14 -4.63
N VAL A 81 7.35 8.65 -4.56
CA VAL A 81 6.39 8.33 -3.49
C VAL A 81 5.63 7.04 -3.80
N VAL A 82 5.02 6.99 -5.00
CA VAL A 82 4.25 5.83 -5.48
C VAL A 82 4.42 5.63 -6.98
N HIS A 83 4.04 4.46 -7.46
CA HIS A 83 3.94 4.07 -8.86
C HIS A 83 5.25 4.14 -9.67
N GLY A 84 6.42 4.20 -9.01
CA GLY A 84 7.71 4.21 -9.71
C GLY A 84 7.84 3.07 -10.70
N ILE A 85 8.13 3.38 -11.98
CA ILE A 85 8.30 2.38 -13.05
C ILE A 85 9.70 1.76 -12.95
N PRO A 86 9.82 0.44 -12.73
CA PRO A 86 11.12 -0.23 -12.72
C PRO A 86 11.87 -0.10 -14.04
N GLY A 87 13.19 0.15 -13.95
CA GLY A 87 14.00 0.37 -15.13
C GLY A 87 15.51 0.25 -14.87
N LYS A 88 16.25 1.21 -15.42
CA LYS A 88 17.72 1.24 -15.34
C LYS A 88 18.26 1.91 -14.08
N ARG A 89 17.43 2.43 -13.17
CA ARG A 89 17.86 3.04 -11.92
C ARG A 89 18.60 1.99 -11.08
N VAL A 90 19.85 2.29 -10.75
CA VAL A 90 20.71 1.44 -9.93
C VAL A 90 20.57 1.84 -8.48
N LEU A 91 20.23 0.91 -7.61
CA LEU A 91 20.09 1.16 -6.18
C LEU A 91 21.46 1.35 -5.52
N ARG A 92 21.50 2.29 -4.58
CA ARG A 92 22.71 2.67 -3.82
C ARG A 92 22.49 2.39 -2.34
N GLU A 93 23.58 2.23 -1.61
CA GLU A 93 23.52 2.16 -0.14
C GLU A 93 22.86 3.42 0.43
N GLY A 94 21.89 3.22 1.32
CA GLY A 94 21.12 4.29 1.94
C GLY A 94 19.83 4.65 1.22
N ASP A 95 19.62 4.24 -0.03
CA ASP A 95 18.34 4.50 -0.71
C ASP A 95 17.19 3.92 0.08
N LEU A 96 16.13 4.72 0.28
CA LEU A 96 14.85 4.29 0.81
C LEU A 96 14.01 3.81 -0.37
N VAL A 97 13.59 2.54 -0.36
CA VAL A 97 12.89 1.92 -1.49
C VAL A 97 11.60 1.29 -1.03
N THR A 98 10.50 1.66 -1.69
CA THR A 98 9.19 1.04 -1.52
C THR A 98 8.89 0.12 -2.70
N PHE A 99 8.48 -1.11 -2.37
CA PHE A 99 8.01 -2.12 -3.31
C PHE A 99 6.52 -2.31 -3.09
N ASP A 100 5.72 -2.01 -4.09
CA ASP A 100 4.29 -2.25 -4.08
C ASP A 100 3.94 -3.31 -5.13
N CYS A 101 3.29 -4.40 -4.69
CA CYS A 101 3.07 -5.59 -5.49
C CYS A 101 1.68 -6.16 -5.26
N GLY A 102 0.98 -6.38 -6.36
CA GLY A 102 -0.30 -7.07 -6.35
C GLY A 102 -0.29 -8.33 -7.22
N ALA A 103 -1.02 -9.34 -6.76
CA ALA A 103 -1.22 -10.57 -7.52
C ALA A 103 -2.67 -11.05 -7.44
N CYS A 104 -3.15 -11.72 -8.47
CA CYS A 104 -4.44 -12.39 -8.44
C CYS A 104 -4.34 -13.87 -8.76
N VAL A 105 -5.26 -14.63 -8.20
CA VAL A 105 -5.49 -16.04 -8.48
C VAL A 105 -6.89 -16.24 -9.03
N LEU A 106 -7.07 -17.23 -9.91
CA LEU A 106 -8.37 -17.61 -10.44
C LEU A 106 -9.00 -18.69 -9.56
N ASP A 107 -10.30 -18.60 -9.36
CA ASP A 107 -11.09 -19.74 -8.88
C ASP A 107 -11.52 -20.67 -10.05
N GLU A 108 -12.24 -21.74 -9.71
CA GLU A 108 -12.73 -22.72 -10.69
C GLU A 108 -13.71 -22.13 -11.71
N SER A 109 -14.36 -21.01 -11.39
CA SER A 109 -15.27 -20.29 -12.29
C SER A 109 -14.54 -19.30 -13.20
N GLY A 110 -13.24 -19.07 -12.99
CA GLY A 110 -12.44 -18.07 -13.67
C GLY A 110 -12.56 -16.67 -13.06
N THR A 111 -13.16 -16.52 -11.87
CA THR A 111 -13.21 -15.26 -11.16
C THR A 111 -11.83 -14.95 -10.56
N GLU A 112 -11.38 -13.70 -10.73
CA GLU A 112 -10.12 -13.20 -10.16
C GLU A 112 -10.31 -12.83 -8.69
N TRP A 113 -9.33 -13.22 -7.86
CA TRP A 113 -9.24 -12.87 -6.43
C TRP A 113 -7.89 -12.24 -6.16
N HIS A 114 -7.92 -10.99 -5.72
CA HIS A 114 -6.75 -10.12 -5.63
C HIS A 114 -6.15 -10.12 -4.23
N GLY A 115 -4.82 -9.99 -4.18
CA GLY A 115 -4.04 -9.63 -3.00
C GLY A 115 -3.11 -8.49 -3.38
N ASP A 116 -2.84 -7.61 -2.42
CA ASP A 116 -2.09 -6.39 -2.61
C ASP A 116 -1.37 -6.00 -1.33
N ALA A 117 -0.10 -5.63 -1.43
CA ALA A 117 0.68 -5.13 -0.30
C ALA A 117 1.96 -4.44 -0.74
N ALA A 118 2.37 -3.46 0.04
CA ALA A 118 3.65 -2.76 -0.11
C ALA A 118 4.55 -2.97 1.11
N PHE A 119 5.85 -2.80 0.90
CA PHE A 119 6.82 -2.66 1.98
C PHE A 119 7.92 -1.67 1.58
N THR A 120 8.44 -0.97 2.57
CA THR A 120 9.60 -0.09 2.44
C THR A 120 10.82 -0.74 3.11
N THR A 121 12.00 -0.51 2.53
CA THR A 121 13.28 -0.95 3.09
C THR A 121 14.37 0.03 2.73
N VAL A 122 15.47 0.02 3.51
CA VAL A 122 16.68 0.78 3.18
C VAL A 122 17.73 -0.14 2.58
N VAL A 123 18.30 0.27 1.46
CA VAL A 123 19.32 -0.51 0.74
C VAL A 123 20.62 -0.54 1.57
N GLY A 124 21.18 -1.73 1.78
CA GLY A 124 22.39 -1.89 2.59
C GLY A 124 22.17 -1.84 4.10
N GLY A 125 20.93 -1.64 4.57
CA GLY A 125 20.55 -1.73 5.99
C GLY A 125 20.87 -0.49 6.83
N ARG A 126 21.34 0.60 6.22
CA ARG A 126 21.68 1.86 6.92
C ARG A 126 21.00 3.04 6.23
N TYR A 127 20.16 3.77 6.96
CA TYR A 127 19.51 4.99 6.47
C TYR A 127 20.52 6.06 6.12
N ALA A 128 20.26 6.83 5.05
CA ALA A 128 21.09 7.96 4.64
C ALA A 128 20.96 9.12 5.64
N SER A 129 19.80 9.28 6.27
CA SER A 129 19.54 10.32 7.26
C SER A 129 18.69 9.82 8.42
N ASP A 130 18.65 10.58 9.52
CA ASP A 130 17.71 10.35 10.62
C ASP A 130 16.27 10.67 10.19
N ALA A 131 16.06 11.60 9.25
CA ALA A 131 14.75 11.91 8.69
C ALA A 131 14.15 10.71 7.99
N ASP A 132 14.90 10.00 7.13
CA ASP A 132 14.46 8.79 6.45
C ASP A 132 14.06 7.69 7.45
N ARG A 133 14.88 7.55 8.52
CA ARG A 133 14.59 6.59 9.58
C ARG A 133 13.30 6.94 10.32
N VAL A 134 13.06 8.21 10.61
CA VAL A 134 11.83 8.67 11.28
C VAL A 134 10.63 8.48 10.36
N LEU A 135 10.75 8.81 9.07
CA LEU A 135 9.71 8.65 8.06
C LEU A 135 9.27 7.18 7.95
N ASP A 136 10.21 6.24 7.71
CA ASP A 136 9.89 4.80 7.60
C ASP A 136 9.27 4.26 8.91
N ALA A 137 9.87 4.59 10.05
CA ALA A 137 9.37 4.13 11.35
C ALA A 137 7.96 4.66 11.65
N THR A 138 7.69 5.93 11.30
CA THR A 138 6.39 6.56 11.51
C THR A 138 5.33 5.96 10.61
N THR A 139 5.63 5.77 9.32
CA THR A 139 4.71 5.14 8.34
C THR A 139 4.33 3.73 8.79
N ARG A 140 5.31 2.94 9.19
CA ARG A 140 5.06 1.59 9.73
C ARG A 140 4.23 1.61 11.01
N ARG A 141 4.51 2.54 11.93
CA ARG A 141 3.73 2.71 13.17
C ARG A 141 2.30 3.12 12.85
N ALA A 142 2.08 4.04 11.92
CA ALA A 142 0.77 4.49 11.50
C ALA A 142 -0.07 3.34 10.92
N LEU A 143 0.51 2.51 10.05
CA LEU A 143 -0.15 1.31 9.51
C LEU A 143 -0.63 0.37 10.62
N TRP A 144 0.26 -0.04 11.52
CA TRP A 144 -0.11 -1.00 12.57
C TRP A 144 -1.09 -0.41 13.59
N ALA A 145 -0.96 0.88 13.90
CA ALA A 145 -1.90 1.58 14.76
C ALA A 145 -3.30 1.65 14.12
N ALA A 146 -3.39 1.94 12.83
CA ALA A 146 -4.65 1.97 12.07
C ALA A 146 -5.32 0.59 12.01
N ILE A 147 -4.56 -0.49 11.75
CA ILE A 147 -5.08 -1.87 11.79
C ILE A 147 -5.61 -2.20 13.20
N ALA A 148 -4.88 -1.85 14.25
CA ALA A 148 -5.32 -2.05 15.61
C ALA A 148 -6.58 -1.21 15.95
N ALA A 149 -6.70 0.01 15.40
CA ALA A 149 -7.88 0.85 15.57
C ALA A 149 -9.12 0.25 14.88
N LEU A 150 -8.97 -0.34 13.69
CA LEU A 150 -10.05 -1.09 13.04
C LEU A 150 -10.53 -2.26 13.90
N ALA A 151 -9.60 -3.02 14.50
CA ALA A 151 -9.93 -4.13 15.36
C ALA A 151 -10.71 -3.65 16.62
N ARG A 152 -10.26 -2.56 17.26
CA ARG A 152 -10.97 -1.94 18.40
C ARG A 152 -12.34 -1.41 17.99
N ALA A 153 -12.44 -0.77 16.83
CA ALA A 153 -13.70 -0.26 16.30
C ALA A 153 -14.74 -1.37 16.10
N LEU A 154 -14.31 -2.56 15.67
CA LEU A 154 -15.17 -3.74 15.54
C LEU A 154 -15.60 -4.29 16.90
N ALA A 155 -14.75 -4.20 17.91
CA ALA A 155 -15.06 -4.68 19.27
C ALA A 155 -16.03 -3.77 20.05
N GLY A 156 -16.40 -2.61 19.51
CA GLY A 156 -17.39 -1.72 20.14
C GLY A 156 -16.79 -0.70 21.11
N ASP A 157 -15.68 -0.10 20.76
CA ASP A 157 -15.06 1.01 21.50
C ASP A 157 -16.00 2.25 21.59
N ALA A 158 -15.89 2.97 22.71
CA ALA A 158 -16.80 4.06 23.09
C ALA A 158 -16.57 5.41 22.37
N SER A 159 -15.71 5.48 21.34
CA SER A 159 -15.35 6.73 20.64
C SER A 159 -16.48 7.35 19.81
N GLY A 160 -17.67 6.73 19.74
CA GLY A 160 -18.80 7.17 18.90
C GLY A 160 -18.59 6.98 17.39
N ARG A 161 -17.41 6.58 16.98
CA ARG A 161 -17.05 6.14 15.60
C ARG A 161 -16.92 4.62 15.50
N ALA A 162 -17.27 3.91 16.55
CA ALA A 162 -17.22 2.46 16.65
C ALA A 162 -17.84 1.79 15.41
N GLY A 163 -17.09 0.85 14.83
CA GLY A 163 -17.50 0.10 13.64
C GLY A 163 -17.44 0.88 12.33
N ARG A 164 -16.61 1.93 12.21
CA ARG A 164 -16.43 2.69 10.98
C ARG A 164 -14.97 2.75 10.53
N ILE A 165 -14.82 2.84 9.21
CA ILE A 165 -13.51 2.90 8.54
C ILE A 165 -12.72 4.18 8.87
N ASN A 166 -13.38 5.26 9.28
CA ASN A 166 -12.72 6.52 9.69
C ASN A 166 -11.65 6.33 10.77
N ALA A 167 -11.72 5.26 11.56
CA ALA A 167 -10.70 4.95 12.55
C ALA A 167 -9.29 4.85 11.97
N VAL A 168 -9.16 4.56 10.67
CA VAL A 168 -7.86 4.54 9.96
C VAL A 168 -7.29 5.95 9.91
N GLY A 169 -7.95 6.88 9.21
CA GLY A 169 -7.47 8.24 9.01
C GLY A 169 -7.25 9.00 10.32
N ASP A 170 -8.20 8.89 11.26
CA ASP A 170 -8.05 9.51 12.59
C ASP A 170 -6.78 9.03 13.29
N THR A 171 -6.48 7.73 13.21
CA THR A 171 -5.29 7.15 13.85
C THR A 171 -3.99 7.49 13.13
N VAL A 172 -3.99 7.53 11.79
CA VAL A 172 -2.81 7.90 11.00
C VAL A 172 -2.41 9.33 11.33
N GLU A 173 -3.36 10.29 11.30
CA GLU A 173 -3.08 11.69 11.67
C GLU A 173 -2.53 11.83 13.09
N ASP A 174 -3.12 11.13 14.07
CA ASP A 174 -2.66 11.18 15.45
C ASP A 174 -1.20 10.71 15.57
N VAL A 175 -0.85 9.59 14.90
CA VAL A 175 0.51 9.03 14.91
C VAL A 175 1.52 9.96 14.23
N VAL A 176 1.15 10.55 13.10
CA VAL A 176 2.01 11.51 12.36
C VAL A 176 2.22 12.77 13.19
N ALA A 177 1.15 13.35 13.74
CA ALA A 177 1.25 14.53 14.59
C ALA A 177 2.09 14.30 15.86
N GLU A 178 2.04 13.09 16.46
CA GLU A 178 2.90 12.70 17.56
C GLU A 178 4.38 12.65 17.12
N ALA A 179 4.67 11.99 15.98
CA ALA A 179 6.03 11.89 15.47
C ALA A 179 6.64 13.26 15.13
N CYS A 180 5.86 14.16 14.50
CA CYS A 180 6.31 15.52 14.21
C CYS A 180 6.73 16.27 15.48
N ARG A 181 5.97 16.12 16.58
CA ARG A 181 6.31 16.73 17.86
C ARG A 181 7.52 16.09 18.55
N ASP A 182 7.59 14.75 18.53
CA ASP A 182 8.61 14.00 19.28
C ASP A 182 10.00 14.10 18.66
N TYR A 183 10.06 14.21 17.32
CA TYR A 183 11.32 14.22 16.55
C TYR A 183 11.65 15.58 15.93
N ASP A 184 10.81 16.59 16.13
CA ASP A 184 10.98 17.94 15.54
C ASP A 184 11.16 17.87 14.01
N VAL A 185 10.27 17.13 13.35
CA VAL A 185 10.24 16.93 11.89
C VAL A 185 8.90 17.37 11.31
N SER A 186 8.88 17.71 10.02
CA SER A 186 7.65 17.84 9.24
C SER A 186 7.40 16.54 8.44
N LEU A 187 6.19 16.00 8.53
CA LEU A 187 5.76 14.84 7.74
C LEU A 187 4.41 15.15 7.12
N GLY A 188 4.30 14.97 5.81
CA GLY A 188 3.07 15.08 5.04
C GLY A 188 2.32 13.74 4.97
N ILE A 189 0.99 13.80 4.86
CA ILE A 189 0.14 12.64 4.56
C ILE A 189 -0.43 12.86 3.16
N LEU A 190 -0.20 11.94 2.22
CA LEU A 190 -0.80 12.04 0.90
C LEU A 190 -2.31 11.88 1.01
N GLU A 191 -3.06 12.82 0.38
CA GLU A 191 -4.52 12.81 0.36
C GLU A 191 -5.10 12.25 -0.95
N ASP A 192 -4.36 12.35 -2.06
CA ASP A 192 -4.80 11.92 -3.40
C ASP A 192 -4.71 10.40 -3.59
N TYR A 193 -3.90 9.73 -2.78
CA TYR A 193 -3.72 8.28 -2.79
C TYR A 193 -4.20 7.69 -1.47
N VAL A 194 -5.11 6.73 -1.56
CA VAL A 194 -5.81 6.18 -0.39
C VAL A 194 -5.92 4.67 -0.49
N GLY A 195 -6.04 4.02 0.64
CA GLY A 195 -6.37 2.61 0.69
C GLY A 195 -7.79 2.33 0.16
N HIS A 196 -8.11 1.08 -0.03
CA HIS A 196 -9.34 0.69 -0.74
C HIS A 196 -9.91 -0.66 -0.29
N GLY A 197 -11.15 -0.93 -0.68
CA GLY A 197 -11.67 -2.29 -0.68
C GLY A 197 -10.97 -3.13 -1.75
N ILE A 198 -10.85 -4.43 -1.53
CA ILE A 198 -10.21 -5.36 -2.46
C ILE A 198 -10.98 -6.68 -2.49
N GLY A 199 -11.00 -7.37 -3.63
CA GLY A 199 -11.74 -8.62 -3.78
C GLY A 199 -11.67 -9.20 -5.18
N THR A 200 -12.78 -9.13 -5.91
CA THR A 200 -12.87 -9.54 -7.32
C THR A 200 -12.30 -8.50 -8.29
N ALA A 201 -11.89 -7.35 -7.79
CA ALA A 201 -11.05 -6.36 -8.45
C ALA A 201 -10.01 -5.84 -7.46
N MET A 202 -8.94 -5.25 -7.96
CA MET A 202 -7.87 -4.71 -7.13
C MET A 202 -8.38 -3.51 -6.33
N HIS A 203 -8.89 -2.49 -6.97
CA HIS A 203 -9.45 -1.30 -6.33
C HIS A 203 -10.99 -1.36 -6.31
N MET A 204 -11.56 -1.35 -5.13
CA MET A 204 -13.00 -1.42 -4.88
C MET A 204 -13.41 -0.48 -3.76
N GLU A 205 -14.70 -0.18 -3.69
CA GLU A 205 -15.28 0.45 -2.50
C GLU A 205 -15.12 -0.42 -1.23
N PRO A 206 -14.91 0.21 -0.08
CA PRO A 206 -14.85 1.66 0.15
C PRO A 206 -13.43 2.21 0.05
N ASP A 207 -13.29 3.52 -0.20
CA ASP A 207 -12.03 4.22 0.04
C ASP A 207 -11.65 4.14 1.52
N VAL A 208 -10.35 3.95 1.79
CA VAL A 208 -9.75 3.90 3.13
C VAL A 208 -8.81 5.09 3.28
N LEU A 209 -9.36 6.22 3.73
CA LEU A 209 -8.60 7.45 3.84
C LEU A 209 -7.52 7.36 4.92
N ASN A 210 -6.35 7.91 4.65
CA ASN A 210 -5.22 7.99 5.58
C ASN A 210 -5.25 9.28 6.44
N TYR A 211 -6.28 10.09 6.30
CA TYR A 211 -6.48 11.34 7.01
C TYR A 211 -7.92 11.46 7.55
N SER A 212 -8.12 12.34 8.52
CA SER A 212 -9.40 12.50 9.20
C SER A 212 -10.38 13.33 8.37
N VAL A 213 -11.61 12.88 8.31
CA VAL A 213 -12.69 13.60 7.64
C VAL A 213 -13.94 13.65 8.52
N ARG A 214 -14.67 14.78 8.43
CA ARG A 214 -15.94 14.97 9.17
C ARG A 214 -17.04 14.03 8.68
N ARG A 215 -17.00 13.63 7.40
CA ARG A 215 -18.01 12.73 6.82
C ARG A 215 -17.88 11.32 7.41
N ARG A 216 -19.00 10.72 7.76
CA ARG A 216 -19.02 9.34 8.25
C ARG A 216 -18.70 8.37 7.12
N GLY A 217 -17.61 7.63 7.26
CA GLY A 217 -17.23 6.54 6.36
C GLY A 217 -18.09 5.27 6.52
N ALA A 218 -17.77 4.27 5.73
CA ALA A 218 -18.47 2.99 5.73
C ALA A 218 -18.46 2.31 7.12
N ARG A 219 -19.55 1.62 7.46
CA ARG A 219 -19.58 0.73 8.63
C ARG A 219 -18.78 -0.52 8.32
N LEU A 220 -17.90 -0.89 9.23
CA LEU A 220 -17.19 -2.16 9.16
C LEU A 220 -18.15 -3.34 9.32
N ARG A 221 -17.95 -4.36 8.52
CA ARG A 221 -18.78 -5.57 8.49
C ARG A 221 -17.90 -6.80 8.30
N PRO A 222 -18.22 -7.94 8.93
CA PRO A 222 -17.54 -9.20 8.62
C PRO A 222 -17.60 -9.52 7.12
N GLY A 223 -16.47 -9.94 6.56
CA GLY A 223 -16.32 -10.22 5.13
C GLY A 223 -15.88 -9.02 4.28
N MET A 224 -15.72 -7.82 4.85
CA MET A 224 -14.97 -6.75 4.20
C MET A 224 -13.47 -7.09 4.20
N VAL A 225 -12.81 -6.87 3.06
CA VAL A 225 -11.34 -6.95 2.95
C VAL A 225 -10.86 -5.61 2.43
N LEU A 226 -9.84 -5.05 3.08
CA LEU A 226 -9.38 -3.68 2.88
C LEU A 226 -7.86 -3.66 2.72
N ALA A 227 -7.36 -2.85 1.81
CA ALA A 227 -5.99 -2.35 1.79
C ALA A 227 -5.91 -1.13 2.73
N VAL A 228 -4.95 -1.13 3.64
CA VAL A 228 -4.65 -0.03 4.56
C VAL A 228 -3.22 0.36 4.30
N GLU A 229 -3.00 1.51 3.72
CA GLU A 229 -1.72 1.87 3.11
C GLU A 229 -1.40 3.37 3.30
N PRO A 230 -1.02 3.78 4.52
CA PRO A 230 -0.61 5.14 4.74
C PRO A 230 0.65 5.46 3.93
N MET A 231 0.60 6.58 3.21
CA MET A 231 1.69 7.12 2.39
C MET A 231 2.10 8.47 2.97
N LEU A 232 3.36 8.57 3.42
CA LEU A 232 3.91 9.75 4.07
C LEU A 232 5.11 10.29 3.29
N THR A 233 5.27 11.61 3.34
CA THR A 233 6.42 12.33 2.81
C THR A 233 7.23 12.98 3.93
N ALA A 234 8.51 13.21 3.71
CA ALA A 234 9.29 14.14 4.52
C ALA A 234 9.01 15.56 4.00
N GLY A 235 8.55 16.48 4.86
CA GLY A 235 8.13 17.82 4.44
C GLY A 235 6.64 17.92 4.12
N GLU A 236 6.31 18.58 3.04
CA GLU A 236 4.93 18.85 2.63
C GLU A 236 4.33 17.67 1.85
N PRO A 237 3.00 17.52 1.80
CA PRO A 237 2.33 16.41 1.12
C PRO A 237 2.17 16.59 -0.39
N GLU A 238 2.60 17.72 -0.95
CA GLU A 238 2.46 18.03 -2.37
C GLU A 238 3.33 17.10 -3.21
N VAL A 239 2.75 16.61 -4.29
CA VAL A 239 3.40 15.67 -5.21
C VAL A 239 3.16 16.07 -6.66
N GLU A 240 4.03 15.59 -7.54
CA GLU A 240 3.94 15.78 -8.98
C GLU A 240 4.02 14.42 -9.70
N GLU A 241 3.22 14.24 -10.76
CA GLU A 241 3.31 13.10 -11.66
C GLU A 241 4.33 13.38 -12.76
N LEU A 242 5.25 12.46 -12.99
CA LEU A 242 6.27 12.59 -14.04
C LEU A 242 5.68 12.37 -15.43
N ASP A 243 6.44 12.78 -16.48
CA ASP A 243 6.06 12.64 -17.89
C ASP A 243 5.85 11.19 -18.34
N ASP A 244 6.23 10.20 -17.54
CA ASP A 244 5.95 8.79 -17.79
C ASP A 244 4.49 8.40 -17.53
N GLY A 245 3.70 9.32 -16.95
CA GLY A 245 2.28 9.18 -16.69
C GLY A 245 1.94 8.24 -15.52
N TRP A 246 2.93 7.91 -14.67
CA TRP A 246 2.76 7.02 -13.51
C TRP A 246 3.55 7.43 -12.28
N THR A 247 4.86 7.64 -12.44
CA THR A 247 5.74 7.91 -11.30
C THR A 247 5.36 9.22 -10.62
N VAL A 248 5.06 9.15 -9.34
CA VAL A 248 4.73 10.31 -8.51
C VAL A 248 5.90 10.60 -7.60
N VAL A 249 6.33 11.87 -7.58
CA VAL A 249 7.47 12.34 -6.79
C VAL A 249 7.05 13.45 -5.83
N THR A 250 7.81 13.67 -4.76
CA THR A 250 7.66 14.88 -3.92
C THR A 250 7.94 16.14 -4.74
N ALA A 251 7.21 17.22 -4.44
CA ALA A 251 7.34 18.49 -5.16
C ALA A 251 8.50 19.38 -4.65
N ASP A 252 9.16 19.03 -3.53
CA ASP A 252 10.24 19.75 -2.84
C ASP A 252 11.63 19.09 -2.97
#